data_e396bfe2efb35b8823a51aede02a5b13
#
_entry.id   e396bfe2efb35b8823a51aede02a5b13
#
_cell.length_a   1.000
_cell.length_b   1.000
_cell.length_c   1.000
_cell.angle_alpha   90.00
_cell.angle_beta   90.00
_cell.angle_gamma   90.00
#
_symmetry.space_group_name_H-M   'P 1'
#
loop_
_entity.id
_entity.type
_entity.pdbx_description
1 polymer ?
#
loop_
_entity_poly.entity_id
_entity_poly.type
_entity_poly.pdbx_seq_one_letter_code
_entity_poly.pdbx_strand_id
1 'polypeptide(L)'
;DFVYSTTNAGKPLSVAHHDLLGDIEMNFTDTVNPNVNVVFLCLGHGKSKTFLTENQFASHTKIIDLGNDFRLHKDEVFDGKKFVYGLPELNKSAIKNAQFIANPGCFATAIQLALLPLASHGLLNDDVHINATTGSTGAGVSLSETSHFSWRNNNMSHYKAFNHQHLGEINQSVNQLQSS
;
A
#
# COMPACT_ATOMS: atom_id res chain seq x y z
N ASP A 1 -11.15 1.44 -19.28
CA ASP A 1 -10.06 1.68 -18.32
C ASP A 1 -9.64 3.15 -18.36
N PHE A 2 -9.08 3.68 -17.29
CA PHE A 2 -8.54 5.04 -17.24
C PHE A 2 -7.36 5.11 -16.27
N VAL A 3 -6.47 6.07 -16.47
CA VAL A 3 -5.38 6.39 -15.54
C VAL A 3 -5.52 7.87 -15.18
N TYR A 4 -5.85 8.12 -13.90
CA TYR A 4 -6.11 9.46 -13.40
C TYR A 4 -4.82 10.16 -12.98
N SER A 5 -4.65 11.40 -13.46
CA SER A 5 -3.59 12.30 -12.99
C SER A 5 -3.95 13.75 -13.36
N THR A 6 -4.10 14.62 -12.39
CA THR A 6 -4.32 16.06 -12.66
C THR A 6 -3.09 16.74 -13.27
N THR A 7 -1.89 16.30 -12.89
CA THR A 7 -0.62 16.89 -13.37
C THR A 7 -0.29 16.51 -14.80
N ASN A 8 -0.67 15.30 -15.22
CA ASN A 8 -0.33 14.76 -16.54
C ASN A 8 -1.55 14.59 -17.45
N ALA A 9 -2.70 15.13 -17.10
CA ALA A 9 -3.91 15.02 -17.91
C ALA A 9 -3.66 15.38 -19.39
N GLY A 10 -4.16 14.57 -20.30
CA GLY A 10 -3.99 14.70 -21.76
C GLY A 10 -2.64 14.22 -22.31
N LYS A 11 -1.65 13.92 -21.46
CA LYS A 11 -0.35 13.40 -21.91
C LYS A 11 -0.35 11.88 -22.00
N PRO A 12 0.42 11.25 -22.92
CA PRO A 12 0.58 9.80 -22.97
C PRO A 12 1.13 9.21 -21.66
N LEU A 13 0.73 7.97 -21.33
CA LEU A 13 1.28 7.27 -20.16
C LEU A 13 2.80 7.14 -20.20
N SER A 14 3.38 7.01 -21.38
CA SER A 14 4.83 6.92 -21.60
C SER A 14 5.63 8.14 -21.13
N VAL A 15 4.98 9.27 -20.85
CA VAL A 15 5.65 10.45 -20.25
C VAL A 15 6.12 10.15 -18.82
N ALA A 16 5.37 9.34 -18.08
CA ALA A 16 5.71 8.92 -16.71
C ALA A 16 6.28 7.49 -16.67
N HIS A 17 5.89 6.64 -17.61
CA HIS A 17 6.27 5.23 -17.72
C HIS A 17 6.91 4.98 -19.06
N HIS A 18 8.20 5.32 -19.19
CA HIS A 18 8.94 5.23 -20.46
C HIS A 18 9.03 3.80 -21.01
N ASP A 19 8.96 2.80 -20.16
CA ASP A 19 8.90 1.38 -20.48
C ASP A 19 7.64 0.96 -21.26
N LEU A 20 6.58 1.78 -21.23
CA LEU A 20 5.34 1.55 -21.96
C LEU A 20 5.32 2.23 -23.35
N LEU A 21 6.41 2.85 -23.77
CA LEU A 21 6.48 3.53 -25.07
C LEU A 21 6.34 2.52 -26.22
N GLY A 22 5.29 2.69 -27.02
CA GLY A 22 4.97 1.80 -28.15
C GLY A 22 4.14 0.57 -27.79
N ASP A 23 3.96 0.25 -26.50
CA ASP A 23 3.16 -0.88 -26.05
C ASP A 23 1.72 -0.47 -25.69
N ILE A 24 1.54 0.72 -25.13
CA ILE A 24 0.23 1.21 -24.67
C ILE A 24 -0.02 2.63 -25.18
N GLU A 25 -1.07 2.78 -25.98
CA GLU A 25 -1.57 4.07 -26.46
C GLU A 25 -2.73 4.55 -25.58
N MET A 26 -2.42 5.01 -24.37
CA MET A 26 -3.39 5.58 -23.43
C MET A 26 -2.87 6.89 -22.87
N ASN A 27 -3.76 7.85 -22.66
CA ASN A 27 -3.44 9.13 -22.02
C ASN A 27 -3.94 9.17 -20.59
N PHE A 28 -3.25 9.95 -19.75
CA PHE A 28 -3.77 10.35 -18.45
C PHE A 28 -5.04 11.22 -18.62
N THR A 29 -5.96 11.09 -17.69
CA THR A 29 -7.16 11.92 -17.58
C THR A 29 -7.24 12.58 -16.21
N ASP A 30 -7.86 13.76 -16.13
CA ASP A 30 -8.27 14.44 -14.90
C ASP A 30 -9.71 14.12 -14.49
N THR A 31 -10.38 13.28 -15.26
CA THR A 31 -11.76 12.88 -15.02
C THR A 31 -11.82 11.46 -14.51
N VAL A 32 -12.50 11.27 -13.37
CA VAL A 32 -12.74 9.96 -12.76
C VAL A 32 -13.97 9.31 -13.36
N ASN A 33 -13.87 8.06 -13.80
CA ASN A 33 -15.02 7.26 -14.16
C ASN A 33 -15.56 6.53 -12.93
N PRO A 34 -16.75 6.88 -12.40
CA PRO A 34 -17.29 6.29 -11.19
C PRO A 34 -17.85 4.87 -11.36
N ASN A 35 -18.04 4.40 -12.61
CA ASN A 35 -18.68 3.12 -12.94
C ASN A 35 -17.70 2.02 -13.35
N VAL A 36 -16.48 2.07 -12.85
CA VAL A 36 -15.50 1.00 -13.09
C VAL A 36 -15.65 -0.14 -12.09
N ASN A 37 -15.16 -1.32 -12.43
CA ASN A 37 -15.24 -2.48 -11.52
C ASN A 37 -14.23 -2.38 -10.36
N VAL A 38 -13.03 -1.85 -10.61
CA VAL A 38 -11.94 -1.74 -9.63
C VAL A 38 -11.21 -0.43 -9.80
N VAL A 39 -10.84 0.19 -8.68
CA VAL A 39 -9.97 1.37 -8.60
C VAL A 39 -8.78 1.05 -7.71
N PHE A 40 -7.57 1.31 -8.19
CA PHE A 40 -6.35 1.31 -7.40
C PHE A 40 -5.99 2.75 -7.04
N LEU A 41 -5.94 3.08 -5.75
CA LEU A 41 -5.51 4.38 -5.27
C LEU A 41 -3.99 4.40 -5.11
N CYS A 42 -3.29 4.95 -6.11
CA CYS A 42 -1.82 5.09 -6.15
C CYS A 42 -1.37 6.52 -5.82
N LEU A 43 -2.10 7.21 -4.94
CA LEU A 43 -1.94 8.64 -4.69
C LEU A 43 -0.78 9.00 -3.76
N GLY A 44 -0.18 8.00 -3.11
CA GLY A 44 0.75 8.16 -2.01
C GLY A 44 0.05 8.31 -0.66
N HIS A 45 0.82 8.36 0.42
CA HIS A 45 0.30 8.37 1.78
C HIS A 45 -0.43 9.66 2.13
N GLY A 46 -1.52 9.57 2.89
CA GLY A 46 -2.29 10.68 3.43
C GLY A 46 -3.22 11.39 2.42
N LYS A 47 -3.40 10.84 1.21
CA LYS A 47 -4.20 11.47 0.15
C LYS A 47 -5.50 10.75 -0.18
N SER A 48 -5.63 9.49 0.21
CA SER A 48 -6.76 8.66 -0.18
C SER A 48 -8.07 9.13 0.44
N LYS A 49 -8.04 9.64 1.67
CA LYS A 49 -9.24 10.21 2.34
C LYS A 49 -9.81 11.39 1.57
N THR A 50 -8.97 12.37 1.22
CA THR A 50 -9.38 13.54 0.46
C THR A 50 -9.95 13.14 -0.91
N PHE A 51 -9.24 12.27 -1.63
CA PHE A 51 -9.69 11.80 -2.93
C PHE A 51 -11.06 11.10 -2.89
N LEU A 52 -11.29 10.26 -1.88
CA LEU A 52 -12.58 9.56 -1.70
C LEU A 52 -13.72 10.45 -1.21
N THR A 53 -13.40 11.59 -0.60
CA THR A 53 -14.40 12.63 -0.27
C THR A 53 -14.86 13.35 -1.53
N GLU A 54 -13.93 13.65 -2.42
CA GLU A 54 -14.19 14.40 -3.66
C GLU A 54 -14.80 13.54 -4.78
N ASN A 55 -14.55 12.21 -4.76
CA ASN A 55 -14.93 11.29 -5.81
C ASN A 55 -15.76 10.12 -5.27
N GLN A 56 -17.02 10.07 -5.68
CA GLN A 56 -17.92 8.98 -5.33
C GLN A 56 -17.88 7.89 -6.41
N PHE A 57 -17.84 6.63 -5.98
CA PHE A 57 -17.84 5.47 -6.87
C PHE A 57 -19.13 4.66 -6.70
N ALA A 58 -19.51 3.93 -7.75
CA ALA A 58 -20.66 3.05 -7.73
C ALA A 58 -20.51 1.95 -6.64
N SER A 59 -21.64 1.47 -6.12
CA SER A 59 -21.64 0.49 -5.02
C SER A 59 -20.99 -0.85 -5.36
N HIS A 60 -20.86 -1.18 -6.65
CA HIS A 60 -20.18 -2.39 -7.11
C HIS A 60 -18.67 -2.20 -7.29
N THR A 61 -18.17 -0.95 -7.33
CA THR A 61 -16.75 -0.65 -7.53
C THR A 61 -15.93 -1.10 -6.33
N LYS A 62 -14.94 -1.94 -6.54
CA LYS A 62 -13.96 -2.29 -5.51
C LYS A 62 -12.86 -1.25 -5.48
N ILE A 63 -12.46 -0.83 -4.28
CA ILE A 63 -11.41 0.17 -4.06
C ILE A 63 -10.25 -0.48 -3.31
N ILE A 64 -9.07 -0.44 -3.90
CA ILE A 64 -7.83 -0.96 -3.32
C ILE A 64 -6.90 0.23 -3.09
N ASP A 65 -6.70 0.58 -1.81
CA ASP A 65 -5.79 1.66 -1.44
C ASP A 65 -4.36 1.14 -1.24
N LEU A 66 -3.41 1.69 -1.98
CA LEU A 66 -1.99 1.40 -1.85
C LEU A 66 -1.30 2.33 -0.84
N GLY A 67 -2.00 3.36 -0.35
CA GLY A 67 -1.55 4.22 0.71
C GLY A 67 -1.53 3.54 2.08
N ASN A 68 -1.22 4.30 3.12
CA ASN A 68 -1.26 3.82 4.50
C ASN A 68 -2.48 4.34 5.30
N ASP A 69 -3.39 5.02 4.62
CA ASP A 69 -4.49 5.79 5.23
C ASP A 69 -5.47 4.91 6.02
N PHE A 70 -5.63 3.64 5.64
CA PHE A 70 -6.67 2.74 6.18
C PHE A 70 -6.15 1.39 6.69
N ARG A 71 -4.83 1.23 6.86
CA ARG A 71 -4.21 -0.06 7.21
C ARG A 71 -4.39 -0.46 8.67
N LEU A 72 -4.44 0.52 9.57
CA LEU A 72 -4.53 0.27 11.00
C LEU A 72 -5.99 0.23 11.46
N HIS A 73 -6.31 -0.59 12.45
CA HIS A 73 -7.67 -0.72 12.98
C HIS A 73 -8.28 0.61 13.41
N LYS A 74 -7.48 1.53 13.95
CA LYS A 74 -7.95 2.88 14.33
C LYS A 74 -8.35 3.75 13.13
N ASP A 75 -7.87 3.42 11.93
CA ASP A 75 -8.06 4.20 10.70
C ASP A 75 -8.88 3.43 9.65
N GLU A 76 -9.29 2.18 9.91
CA GLU A 76 -9.96 1.29 8.95
C GLU A 76 -11.37 1.75 8.53
N VAL A 77 -11.98 2.65 9.29
CA VAL A 77 -13.33 3.18 8.98
C VAL A 77 -13.23 4.63 8.55
N PHE A 78 -13.76 4.92 7.38
CA PHE A 78 -13.82 6.27 6.82
C PHE A 78 -15.18 6.49 6.14
N ASP A 79 -15.90 7.52 6.57
CA ASP A 79 -17.22 7.89 6.02
C ASP A 79 -18.19 6.69 5.91
N GLY A 80 -18.28 5.89 7.00
CA GLY A 80 -19.08 4.68 7.04
C GLY A 80 -18.57 3.50 6.21
N LYS A 81 -17.47 3.65 5.51
CA LYS A 81 -16.82 2.61 4.69
C LYS A 81 -15.74 1.92 5.51
N LYS A 82 -15.84 0.59 5.64
CA LYS A 82 -14.82 -0.19 6.34
C LYS A 82 -13.84 -0.79 5.35
N PHE A 83 -12.55 -0.46 5.51
CA PHE A 83 -11.46 -1.04 4.77
C PHE A 83 -10.97 -2.33 5.44
N VAL A 84 -10.87 -3.40 4.67
CA VAL A 84 -10.29 -4.67 5.12
C VAL A 84 -8.79 -4.64 4.86
N TYR A 85 -8.00 -5.00 5.86
CA TYR A 85 -6.55 -5.15 5.70
C TYR A 85 -6.23 -6.26 4.69
N GLY A 86 -5.60 -5.89 3.59
CA GLY A 86 -5.51 -6.64 2.35
C GLY A 86 -4.38 -7.68 2.31
N LEU A 87 -4.10 -8.38 3.42
CA LEU A 87 -3.18 -9.53 3.43
C LEU A 87 -4.00 -10.83 3.25
N PRO A 88 -3.95 -11.48 2.06
CA PRO A 88 -4.80 -12.64 1.79
C PRO A 88 -4.53 -13.82 2.71
N GLU A 89 -3.30 -14.02 3.13
CA GLU A 89 -2.89 -15.11 4.02
C GLU A 89 -3.57 -15.01 5.39
N LEU A 90 -3.91 -13.80 5.82
CA LEU A 90 -4.59 -13.53 7.08
C LEU A 90 -6.10 -13.38 6.90
N ASN A 91 -6.54 -12.66 5.87
CA ASN A 91 -7.90 -12.13 5.73
C ASN A 91 -8.62 -12.57 4.46
N LYS A 92 -8.26 -13.72 3.85
CA LYS A 92 -8.78 -14.15 2.54
C LYS A 92 -10.30 -14.07 2.41
N SER A 93 -11.03 -14.58 3.38
CA SER A 93 -12.51 -14.60 3.35
C SER A 93 -13.10 -13.19 3.46
N ALA A 94 -12.54 -12.33 4.28
CA ALA A 94 -12.96 -10.94 4.42
C ALA A 94 -12.67 -10.14 3.14
N ILE A 95 -11.48 -10.29 2.55
CA ILE A 95 -11.07 -9.63 1.30
C ILE A 95 -12.01 -10.01 0.14
N LYS A 96 -12.37 -11.28 0.03
CA LYS A 96 -13.26 -11.76 -1.05
C LYS A 96 -14.59 -11.01 -1.07
N ASN A 97 -15.12 -10.67 0.09
CA ASN A 97 -16.41 -10.02 0.27
C ASN A 97 -16.31 -8.49 0.43
N ALA A 98 -15.09 -7.94 0.55
CA ALA A 98 -14.88 -6.53 0.77
C ALA A 98 -15.11 -5.71 -0.51
N GLN A 99 -15.63 -4.50 -0.34
CA GLN A 99 -15.62 -3.45 -1.34
C GLN A 99 -14.35 -2.58 -1.21
N PHE A 100 -13.89 -2.35 0.03
CA PHE A 100 -12.75 -1.48 0.33
C PHE A 100 -11.61 -2.30 0.94
N ILE A 101 -10.43 -2.19 0.36
CA ILE A 101 -9.25 -2.98 0.73
C ILE A 101 -8.07 -2.03 0.95
N ALA A 102 -7.42 -2.13 2.10
CA ALA A 102 -6.18 -1.43 2.41
C ALA A 102 -4.99 -2.36 2.15
N ASN A 103 -4.27 -2.14 1.04
CA ASN A 103 -3.13 -2.97 0.66
C ASN A 103 -1.97 -2.80 1.66
N PRO A 104 -1.38 -3.89 2.18
CA PRO A 104 -0.28 -3.85 3.15
C PRO A 104 0.97 -3.11 2.67
N GLY A 105 1.76 -2.60 3.62
CA GLY A 105 3.10 -2.11 3.33
C GLY A 105 4.06 -3.24 2.94
N CYS A 106 5.09 -2.92 2.15
CA CYS A 106 6.04 -3.90 1.60
C CYS A 106 6.77 -4.72 2.67
N PHE A 107 7.42 -4.06 3.63
CA PHE A 107 8.04 -4.77 4.76
C PHE A 107 7.01 -5.44 5.66
N ALA A 108 5.85 -4.82 5.87
CA ALA A 108 4.78 -5.44 6.66
C ALA A 108 4.37 -6.77 6.03
N THR A 109 4.17 -6.82 4.71
CA THR A 109 3.85 -8.06 4.00
C THR A 109 4.92 -9.12 4.21
N ALA A 110 6.19 -8.81 3.90
CA ALA A 110 7.28 -9.78 3.98
C ALA A 110 7.48 -10.34 5.41
N ILE A 111 7.44 -9.46 6.42
CA ILE A 111 7.63 -9.84 7.82
C ILE A 111 6.44 -10.65 8.33
N GLN A 112 5.22 -10.24 8.02
CA GLN A 112 4.01 -10.96 8.42
C GLN A 112 3.96 -12.37 7.82
N LEU A 113 4.34 -12.54 6.56
CA LEU A 113 4.41 -13.88 5.94
C LEU A 113 5.36 -14.84 6.69
N ALA A 114 6.41 -14.30 7.31
CA ALA A 114 7.31 -15.10 8.15
C ALA A 114 6.74 -15.35 9.56
N LEU A 115 6.07 -14.36 10.17
CA LEU A 115 5.67 -14.42 11.58
C LEU A 115 4.28 -15.03 11.80
N LEU A 116 3.32 -14.81 10.90
CA LEU A 116 1.94 -15.25 11.11
C LEU A 116 1.78 -16.77 11.26
N PRO A 117 2.53 -17.63 10.55
CA PRO A 117 2.49 -19.07 10.82
C PRO A 117 2.94 -19.43 12.24
N LEU A 118 3.95 -18.75 12.78
CA LEU A 118 4.41 -18.94 14.15
C LEU A 118 3.40 -18.43 15.17
N ALA A 119 2.85 -17.22 14.95
CA ALA A 119 1.83 -16.65 15.79
C ALA A 119 0.56 -17.53 15.86
N SER A 120 0.14 -18.10 14.73
CA SER A 120 -1.04 -18.98 14.68
C SER A 120 -0.90 -20.27 15.50
N HIS A 121 0.33 -20.63 15.86
CA HIS A 121 0.64 -21.78 16.72
C HIS A 121 1.11 -21.39 18.12
N GLY A 122 1.03 -20.10 18.47
CA GLY A 122 1.44 -19.61 19.79
C GLY A 122 2.94 -19.74 20.07
N LEU A 123 3.77 -19.62 19.03
CA LEU A 123 5.23 -19.86 19.12
C LEU A 123 6.08 -18.59 19.26
N LEU A 124 5.45 -17.40 19.28
CA LEU A 124 6.16 -16.14 19.53
C LEU A 124 6.15 -15.84 21.04
N ASN A 125 7.15 -16.29 21.77
CA ASN A 125 7.18 -16.21 23.23
C ASN A 125 8.03 -15.08 23.79
N ASP A 126 8.86 -14.46 22.95
CA ASP A 126 9.81 -13.41 23.31
C ASP A 126 9.88 -12.32 22.24
N ASP A 127 10.72 -11.32 22.45
CA ASP A 127 11.00 -10.28 21.48
C ASP A 127 11.53 -10.86 20.16
N VAL A 128 10.95 -10.41 19.06
CA VAL A 128 11.36 -10.81 17.71
C VAL A 128 12.29 -9.77 17.11
N HIS A 129 13.55 -10.16 16.88
CA HIS A 129 14.54 -9.31 16.22
C HIS A 129 14.49 -9.48 14.70
N ILE A 130 14.20 -8.40 13.98
CA ILE A 130 14.03 -8.43 12.53
C ILE A 130 15.08 -7.56 11.83
N ASN A 131 15.84 -8.18 10.93
CA ASN A 131 16.71 -7.48 9.99
C ASN A 131 16.13 -7.64 8.57
N ALA A 132 15.69 -6.54 7.99
CA ALA A 132 15.08 -6.53 6.66
C ALA A 132 15.83 -5.58 5.72
N THR A 133 16.16 -6.05 4.53
CA THR A 133 16.88 -5.27 3.52
C THR A 133 15.99 -4.98 2.32
N THR A 134 16.10 -3.77 1.78
CA THR A 134 15.38 -3.35 0.57
C THR A 134 16.26 -2.54 -0.37
N GLY A 135 15.89 -2.49 -1.63
CA GLY A 135 16.50 -1.55 -2.58
C GLY A 135 16.00 -0.11 -2.37
N SER A 136 16.76 0.87 -2.83
CA SER A 136 16.40 2.30 -2.75
C SER A 136 15.10 2.63 -3.51
N THR A 137 14.71 1.83 -4.49
CA THR A 137 13.45 1.98 -5.23
C THR A 137 12.20 1.92 -4.34
N GLY A 138 12.29 1.26 -3.17
CA GLY A 138 11.21 1.24 -2.18
C GLY A 138 10.86 2.62 -1.61
N ALA A 139 11.72 3.62 -1.74
CA ALA A 139 11.46 5.00 -1.36
C ALA A 139 10.60 5.77 -2.39
N GLY A 140 10.32 5.16 -3.55
CA GLY A 140 9.60 5.79 -4.66
C GLY A 140 10.50 6.70 -5.52
N VAL A 141 9.88 7.44 -6.43
CA VAL A 141 10.57 8.29 -7.41
C VAL A 141 11.00 9.66 -6.86
N SER A 142 10.54 10.05 -5.69
CA SER A 142 10.91 11.33 -5.09
C SER A 142 12.40 11.37 -4.76
N LEU A 143 13.07 12.43 -5.19
CA LEU A 143 14.49 12.61 -4.92
C LEU A 143 14.73 12.80 -3.42
N SER A 144 15.72 12.09 -2.88
CA SER A 144 16.18 12.25 -1.51
C SER A 144 17.68 12.02 -1.42
N GLU A 145 18.33 12.60 -0.42
CA GLU A 145 19.78 12.46 -0.20
C GLU A 145 20.19 10.98 -0.10
N THR A 146 19.43 10.19 0.62
CA THR A 146 19.77 8.79 0.90
C THR A 146 19.43 7.82 -0.25
N SER A 147 18.62 8.22 -1.23
CA SER A 147 18.33 7.43 -2.43
C SER A 147 19.09 7.93 -3.69
N HIS A 148 19.87 9.01 -3.56
CA HIS A 148 20.70 9.53 -4.64
C HIS A 148 21.75 8.48 -5.08
N PHE A 149 21.95 8.33 -6.39
CA PHE A 149 22.83 7.29 -6.94
C PHE A 149 24.24 7.32 -6.34
N SER A 150 24.89 8.48 -6.29
CA SER A 150 26.27 8.62 -5.76
C SER A 150 26.37 8.24 -4.27
N TRP A 151 25.31 8.45 -3.49
CA TRP A 151 25.27 8.04 -2.09
C TRP A 151 24.98 6.55 -1.95
N ARG A 152 24.09 6.00 -2.78
CA ARG A 152 23.59 4.62 -2.64
C ARG A 152 24.44 3.59 -3.36
N ASN A 153 25.27 4.00 -4.33
CA ASN A 153 26.10 3.06 -5.08
C ASN A 153 27.09 2.33 -4.16
N ASN A 154 27.02 0.99 -4.13
CA ASN A 154 27.79 0.13 -3.24
C ASN A 154 27.70 0.51 -1.74
N ASN A 155 26.60 1.10 -1.32
CA ASN A 155 26.40 1.58 0.05
C ASN A 155 25.10 1.04 0.65
N MET A 156 25.12 0.83 1.98
CA MET A 156 23.98 0.41 2.79
C MET A 156 23.85 1.34 3.99
N SER A 157 22.63 1.66 4.38
CA SER A 157 22.36 2.45 5.58
C SER A 157 21.14 1.94 6.32
N HIS A 158 21.15 2.06 7.64
CA HIS A 158 19.96 1.84 8.45
C HIS A 158 19.01 3.03 8.35
N TYR A 159 17.71 2.77 8.38
CA TYR A 159 16.70 3.81 8.50
C TYR A 159 15.54 3.35 9.39
N LYS A 160 14.93 4.29 10.12
CA LYS A 160 13.77 4.06 10.99
C LYS A 160 13.91 2.83 11.90
N ALA A 161 15.12 2.59 12.45
CA ALA A 161 15.35 1.50 13.39
C ALA A 161 14.39 1.62 14.58
N PHE A 162 13.66 0.55 14.90
CA PHE A 162 12.67 0.45 15.98
C PHE A 162 11.45 1.39 15.92
N ASN A 163 11.33 2.23 14.88
CA ASN A 163 10.22 3.17 14.72
C ASN A 163 9.61 3.18 13.31
N HIS A 164 9.82 2.09 12.57
CA HIS A 164 9.28 1.98 11.23
C HIS A 164 7.74 1.95 11.24
N GLN A 165 7.11 2.69 10.33
CA GLN A 165 5.65 2.80 10.24
C GLN A 165 4.90 1.48 10.06
N HIS A 166 5.55 0.46 9.50
CA HIS A 166 4.96 -0.87 9.32
C HIS A 166 4.88 -1.70 10.61
N LEU A 167 5.54 -1.29 11.70
CA LEU A 167 5.44 -1.99 12.99
C LEU A 167 4.00 -2.05 13.49
N GLY A 168 3.22 -0.99 13.27
CA GLY A 168 1.80 -0.98 13.61
C GLY A 168 0.99 -2.06 12.87
N GLU A 169 1.27 -2.24 11.58
CA GLU A 169 0.62 -3.28 10.76
C GLU A 169 1.01 -4.69 11.23
N ILE A 170 2.30 -4.91 11.52
CA ILE A 170 2.82 -6.20 11.97
C ILE A 170 2.23 -6.56 13.33
N ASN A 171 2.27 -5.64 14.29
CA ASN A 171 1.78 -5.87 15.64
C ASN A 171 0.28 -6.19 15.67
N GLN A 172 -0.55 -5.42 14.95
CA GLN A 172 -1.99 -5.71 14.92
C GLN A 172 -2.29 -7.08 14.31
N SER A 173 -1.56 -7.51 13.29
CA SER A 173 -1.78 -8.79 12.63
C SER A 173 -1.29 -9.97 13.48
N VAL A 174 -0.16 -9.83 14.15
CA VAL A 174 0.34 -10.84 15.10
C VAL A 174 -0.64 -10.98 16.27
N ASN A 175 -1.07 -9.86 16.87
CA ASN A 175 -1.99 -9.86 18.00
C ASN A 175 -3.40 -10.39 17.65
N GLN A 176 -3.78 -10.40 16.38
CA GLN A 176 -5.02 -11.04 15.92
C GLN A 176 -4.96 -12.57 16.07
N LEU A 177 -3.78 -13.17 15.97
CA LEU A 177 -3.59 -14.63 16.02
C LEU A 177 -3.06 -15.10 17.38
N GLN A 178 -2.23 -14.31 18.02
CA GLN A 178 -1.62 -14.63 19.31
C GLN A 178 -1.67 -13.40 20.21
N SER A 179 -2.54 -13.46 21.23
CA SER A 179 -2.54 -12.46 22.31
C SER A 179 -1.30 -12.63 23.17
N SER A 180 -0.54 -11.54 23.37
CA SER A 180 0.59 -11.48 24.30
C SER A 180 0.10 -11.47 25.74
#